data_4f30e6f94141e31cda5e083cd1cc2f07
#
_entry.id   4f30e6f94141e31cda5e083cd1cc2f07
#
_cell.length_a   1.000
_cell.length_b   1.000
_cell.length_c   1.000
_cell.angle_alpha   90.00
_cell.angle_beta   90.00
_cell.angle_gamma   90.00
#
_symmetry.space_group_name_H-M   'P 1'
#
loop_
_entity.id
_entity.type
_entity.pdbx_description
1 polymer ?
#
loop_
_entity_poly.entity_id
_entity_poly.type
_entity_poly.pdbx_seq_one_letter_code
_entity_poly.pdbx_strand_id
1 'polypeptide(L)'
;MLIASIFKEMRLLSRDLHGVAVLFIMPILFMLIMSAALSNDNALSNRSEIVLLSEKNQLNDDFLTQLKKENLAIKQAPLSELAQYQADLQAGKFDLLVLNPNQKQTALSEEQALQLWLNPSVDRSWLLGVKGVLQKHYSQLRLNDYLADNHITLENNKRKPIKEIQNKVNKELDSKFAQINDYLAKDLWQEIYVNRHGKEVSKPSSVQHSVPAWLIFGMFFIMIPLSNVMAMERQTNTLTRLRMARASALSLIIAKLIPYFLINQLQFVGMVALGYFVLPALDMPAFTLSGSWLPYIVLSSAVSLAALGYGLLISVVARTTEHAVVLGGGGIIIMAAIGGIMVPVYVMPEIMQTISQFSPMGWALNGFQNLLLNHYHLNQIQQPLYLLSGFGAITLLLATFIYQRQLTKQARF
;
A
#
# COMPACT_ATOMS: atom_id res chain seq x y z
N MET A 1 35.93 12.14 -21.89
CA MET A 1 34.68 12.86 -22.20
C MET A 1 33.54 12.44 -21.26
N LEU A 2 33.21 11.15 -21.13
CA LEU A 2 32.08 10.69 -20.33
C LEU A 2 32.12 11.19 -18.86
N ILE A 3 33.23 10.99 -18.16
CA ILE A 3 33.42 11.42 -16.76
C ILE A 3 33.24 12.95 -16.61
N ALA A 4 33.83 13.74 -17.50
CA ALA A 4 33.69 15.21 -17.48
C ALA A 4 32.23 15.64 -17.70
N SER A 5 31.50 14.92 -18.57
CA SER A 5 30.07 15.17 -18.79
C SER A 5 29.24 14.80 -17.56
N ILE A 6 29.55 13.72 -16.86
CA ILE A 6 28.87 13.34 -15.58
C ILE A 6 29.09 14.43 -14.53
N PHE A 7 30.33 14.88 -14.32
CA PHE A 7 30.62 15.96 -13.37
C PHE A 7 29.91 17.27 -13.75
N LYS A 8 29.85 17.60 -15.06
CA LYS A 8 29.07 18.76 -15.54
C LYS A 8 27.60 18.64 -15.13
N GLU A 9 26.96 17.49 -15.39
CA GLU A 9 25.56 17.26 -15.06
C GLU A 9 25.32 17.33 -13.54
N MET A 10 26.17 16.72 -12.72
CA MET A 10 26.10 16.81 -11.27
C MET A 10 26.19 18.25 -10.77
N ARG A 11 27.11 19.05 -11.36
CA ARG A 11 27.25 20.46 -11.01
C ARG A 11 26.07 21.33 -11.45
N LEU A 12 25.47 21.05 -12.61
CA LEU A 12 24.25 21.72 -13.06
C LEU A 12 23.10 21.42 -12.13
N LEU A 13 22.94 20.16 -11.75
CA LEU A 13 21.88 19.70 -10.88
C LEU A 13 22.00 20.26 -9.45
N SER A 14 23.21 20.31 -8.89
CA SER A 14 23.45 20.90 -7.57
C SER A 14 23.20 22.42 -7.52
N ARG A 15 23.15 23.08 -8.67
CA ARG A 15 22.82 24.51 -8.78
C ARG A 15 21.34 24.77 -9.08
N ASP A 16 20.61 23.77 -9.54
CA ASP A 16 19.16 23.84 -9.76
C ASP A 16 18.40 23.49 -8.47
N LEU A 17 18.56 24.39 -7.47
CA LEU A 17 17.92 24.22 -6.17
C LEU A 17 16.38 24.12 -6.28
N HIS A 18 15.78 24.83 -7.24
CA HIS A 18 14.31 24.81 -7.44
C HIS A 18 13.85 23.48 -8.01
N GLY A 19 14.53 22.97 -9.04
CA GLY A 19 14.19 21.66 -9.61
C GLY A 19 14.39 20.51 -8.60
N VAL A 20 15.49 20.53 -7.86
CA VAL A 20 15.76 19.55 -6.81
C VAL A 20 14.77 19.67 -5.65
N ALA A 21 14.45 20.89 -5.20
CA ALA A 21 13.48 21.12 -4.14
C ALA A 21 12.09 20.54 -4.48
N VAL A 22 11.61 20.78 -5.71
CA VAL A 22 10.32 20.23 -6.16
C VAL A 22 10.33 18.72 -6.16
N LEU A 23 11.45 18.08 -6.56
CA LEU A 23 11.58 16.62 -6.56
C LEU A 23 11.41 15.97 -5.18
N PHE A 24 11.86 16.65 -4.11
CA PHE A 24 11.77 16.10 -2.76
C PHE A 24 10.58 16.64 -1.99
N ILE A 25 10.34 17.95 -2.03
CA ILE A 25 9.29 18.58 -1.21
C ILE A 25 7.90 18.13 -1.64
N MET A 26 7.64 18.09 -2.95
CA MET A 26 6.31 17.73 -3.46
C MET A 26 5.88 16.31 -3.08
N PRO A 27 6.67 15.25 -3.33
CA PRO A 27 6.31 13.89 -2.92
C PRO A 27 6.20 13.72 -1.41
N ILE A 28 7.07 14.37 -0.64
CA ILE A 28 7.04 14.34 0.83
C ILE A 28 5.72 14.96 1.34
N LEU A 29 5.37 16.13 0.83
CA LEU A 29 4.15 16.83 1.23
C LEU A 29 2.90 16.01 0.89
N PHE A 30 2.83 15.47 -0.31
CA PHE A 30 1.73 14.59 -0.70
C PHE A 30 1.71 13.29 0.10
N MET A 31 2.86 12.68 0.38
CA MET A 31 2.95 11.51 1.25
C MET A 31 2.35 11.80 2.64
N LEU A 32 2.71 12.93 3.26
CA LEU A 32 2.19 13.31 4.58
C LEU A 32 0.69 13.58 4.54
N ILE A 33 0.22 14.37 3.57
CA ILE A 33 -1.21 14.69 3.41
C ILE A 33 -2.03 13.42 3.17
N MET A 34 -1.59 12.56 2.26
CA MET A 34 -2.33 11.35 1.93
C MET A 34 -2.27 10.28 3.02
N SER A 35 -1.13 10.15 3.71
CA SER A 35 -1.06 9.28 4.90
C SER A 35 -2.02 9.75 5.98
N ALA A 36 -2.11 11.05 6.23
CA ALA A 36 -3.07 11.61 7.18
C ALA A 36 -4.52 11.48 6.69
N ALA A 37 -4.81 11.77 5.43
CA ALA A 37 -6.14 11.65 4.85
C ALA A 37 -6.66 10.22 4.89
N LEU A 38 -5.83 9.25 4.48
CA LEU A 38 -6.19 7.82 4.51
C LEU A 38 -6.19 7.22 5.93
N SER A 39 -5.53 7.86 6.90
CA SER A 39 -5.61 7.45 8.31
C SER A 39 -6.90 7.93 8.98
N ASN A 40 -7.45 9.05 8.51
CA ASN A 40 -8.68 9.68 9.00
C ASN A 40 -9.87 9.37 8.07
N ASP A 41 -10.07 8.11 7.66
CA ASP A 41 -11.23 7.70 6.86
C ASP A 41 -12.54 7.87 7.67
N ASN A 42 -12.91 9.12 7.94
CA ASN A 42 -14.20 9.56 8.48
C ASN A 42 -15.21 9.86 7.37
N ALA A 43 -14.98 9.41 6.17
CA ALA A 43 -15.86 9.64 5.03
C ALA A 43 -17.01 8.63 5.02
N LEU A 44 -18.12 9.00 5.68
CA LEU A 44 -19.53 8.73 5.33
C LEU A 44 -19.74 7.54 4.35
N SER A 45 -19.61 6.32 4.85
CA SER A 45 -20.30 5.18 4.26
C SER A 45 -21.67 5.06 4.91
N ASN A 46 -22.69 5.54 4.23
CA ASN A 46 -24.09 5.54 4.69
C ASN A 46 -24.76 4.16 4.50
N ARG A 47 -24.00 3.07 4.33
CA ARG A 47 -24.50 1.71 4.07
C ARG A 47 -23.72 0.68 4.89
N SER A 48 -23.89 0.76 6.20
CA SER A 48 -23.21 -0.16 7.12
C SER A 48 -24.12 -1.35 7.44
N GLU A 49 -24.47 -2.17 6.47
CA GLU A 49 -25.16 -3.42 6.73
C GLU A 49 -24.15 -4.52 7.05
N ILE A 50 -24.38 -5.21 8.16
CA ILE A 50 -23.62 -6.38 8.59
C ILE A 50 -24.44 -7.63 8.30
N VAL A 51 -23.87 -8.59 7.61
CA VAL A 51 -24.49 -9.90 7.43
C VAL A 51 -23.80 -10.90 8.35
N LEU A 52 -24.56 -11.52 9.25
CA LEU A 52 -24.11 -12.60 10.13
C LEU A 52 -24.55 -13.95 9.57
N LEU A 53 -23.61 -14.74 9.10
CA LEU A 53 -23.83 -16.13 8.71
C LEU A 53 -23.58 -17.04 9.90
N SER A 54 -24.63 -17.68 10.38
CA SER A 54 -24.54 -18.62 11.51
C SER A 54 -25.61 -19.68 11.40
N GLU A 55 -25.36 -20.86 11.98
CA GLU A 55 -26.40 -21.84 12.19
C GLU A 55 -27.34 -21.37 13.30
N LYS A 56 -28.62 -21.76 13.21
CA LYS A 56 -29.62 -21.48 14.25
C LYS A 56 -29.33 -22.35 15.47
N ASN A 57 -28.76 -21.77 16.49
CA ASN A 57 -28.62 -22.35 17.81
C ASN A 57 -28.82 -21.24 18.86
N GLN A 58 -29.07 -21.63 20.10
CA GLN A 58 -29.40 -20.71 21.19
C GLN A 58 -28.29 -19.67 21.45
N LEU A 59 -27.01 -20.08 21.36
CA LEU A 59 -25.85 -19.20 21.50
C LEU A 59 -25.80 -18.13 20.41
N ASN A 60 -26.05 -18.49 19.16
CA ASN A 60 -26.06 -17.56 18.05
C ASN A 60 -27.24 -16.58 18.09
N ASP A 61 -28.40 -17.05 18.58
CA ASP A 61 -29.59 -16.20 18.75
C ASP A 61 -29.40 -15.20 19.88
N ASP A 62 -28.75 -15.60 20.99
CA ASP A 62 -28.39 -14.72 22.10
C ASP A 62 -27.34 -13.67 21.62
N PHE A 63 -26.36 -14.09 20.89
CA PHE A 63 -25.34 -13.20 20.29
C PHE A 63 -25.99 -12.16 19.37
N LEU A 64 -26.84 -12.59 18.45
CA LEU A 64 -27.59 -11.71 17.56
C LEU A 64 -28.45 -10.71 18.33
N THR A 65 -29.12 -11.18 19.39
CA THR A 65 -29.97 -10.33 20.21
C THR A 65 -29.17 -9.24 20.92
N GLN A 66 -27.99 -9.57 21.41
CA GLN A 66 -27.09 -8.59 22.03
C GLN A 66 -26.53 -7.59 21.03
N LEU A 67 -26.14 -8.04 19.87
CA LEU A 67 -25.64 -7.16 18.79
C LEU A 67 -26.72 -6.19 18.28
N LYS A 68 -27.98 -6.64 18.19
CA LYS A 68 -29.09 -5.77 17.80
C LYS A 68 -29.40 -4.68 18.84
N LYS A 69 -29.10 -4.90 20.13
CA LYS A 69 -29.24 -3.87 21.18
C LYS A 69 -28.28 -2.71 21.02
N GLU A 70 -27.16 -2.90 20.33
CA GLU A 70 -26.16 -1.86 20.07
C GLU A 70 -26.46 -1.04 18.79
N ASN A 71 -27.71 -1.07 18.28
CA ASN A 71 -28.18 -0.35 17.09
C ASN A 71 -27.38 -0.65 15.79
N LEU A 72 -26.83 -1.84 15.66
CA LEU A 72 -26.20 -2.29 14.43
C LEU A 72 -27.26 -2.88 13.48
N ALA A 73 -27.21 -2.48 12.22
CA ALA A 73 -28.06 -3.06 11.17
C ALA A 73 -27.51 -4.44 10.77
N ILE A 74 -28.02 -5.50 11.43
CA ILE A 74 -27.53 -6.87 11.26
C ILE A 74 -28.62 -7.72 10.63
N LYS A 75 -28.29 -8.36 9.49
CA LYS A 75 -29.09 -9.38 8.83
C LYS A 75 -28.50 -10.75 9.13
N GLN A 76 -29.30 -11.68 9.67
CA GLN A 76 -28.88 -13.06 9.86
C GLN A 76 -29.27 -13.90 8.65
N ALA A 77 -28.37 -14.79 8.25
CA ALA A 77 -28.61 -15.77 7.20
C ALA A 77 -27.95 -17.12 7.54
N PRO A 78 -28.43 -18.23 6.96
CA PRO A 78 -27.86 -19.55 7.19
C PRO A 78 -26.52 -19.72 6.48
N LEU A 79 -25.65 -20.58 7.03
CA LEU A 79 -24.33 -20.91 6.42
C LEU A 79 -24.45 -21.50 5.02
N SER A 80 -25.55 -22.14 4.67
CA SER A 80 -25.79 -22.69 3.33
C SER A 80 -25.80 -21.64 2.22
N GLU A 81 -26.05 -20.37 2.56
CA GLU A 81 -26.09 -19.26 1.58
C GLU A 81 -24.75 -18.51 1.48
N LEU A 82 -23.66 -19.07 2.01
CA LEU A 82 -22.33 -18.43 2.03
C LEU A 82 -21.89 -17.94 0.64
N ALA A 83 -22.02 -18.78 -0.39
CA ALA A 83 -21.60 -18.43 -1.74
C ALA A 83 -22.36 -17.23 -2.33
N GLN A 84 -23.66 -17.13 -2.01
CA GLN A 84 -24.48 -15.99 -2.45
C GLN A 84 -24.08 -14.70 -1.75
N TYR A 85 -23.88 -14.73 -0.42
CA TYR A 85 -23.48 -13.54 0.34
C TYR A 85 -22.03 -13.14 0.06
N GLN A 86 -21.14 -14.06 -0.30
CA GLN A 86 -19.82 -13.73 -0.82
C GLN A 86 -19.90 -12.95 -2.14
N ALA A 87 -20.75 -13.40 -3.07
CA ALA A 87 -20.98 -12.68 -4.32
C ALA A 87 -21.60 -11.29 -4.10
N ASP A 88 -22.53 -11.17 -3.15
CA ASP A 88 -23.15 -9.88 -2.79
C ASP A 88 -22.15 -8.92 -2.11
N LEU A 89 -21.24 -9.42 -1.27
CA LEU A 89 -20.12 -8.65 -0.70
C LEU A 89 -19.18 -8.14 -1.80
N GLN A 90 -18.85 -9.01 -2.77
CA GLN A 90 -18.03 -8.64 -3.94
C GLN A 90 -18.71 -7.58 -4.80
N ALA A 91 -20.03 -7.67 -4.94
CA ALA A 91 -20.83 -6.66 -5.64
C ALA A 91 -20.99 -5.34 -4.86
N GLY A 92 -20.48 -5.26 -3.61
CA GLY A 92 -20.54 -4.07 -2.77
C GLY A 92 -21.94 -3.75 -2.24
N LYS A 93 -22.82 -4.76 -2.07
CA LYS A 93 -24.16 -4.56 -1.52
C LYS A 93 -24.16 -4.30 -0.01
N PHE A 94 -23.14 -4.77 0.68
CA PHE A 94 -22.87 -4.54 2.11
C PHE A 94 -21.34 -4.60 2.35
N ASP A 95 -20.90 -4.18 3.55
CA ASP A 95 -19.47 -3.94 3.82
C ASP A 95 -18.81 -5.04 4.66
N LEU A 96 -19.56 -5.77 5.47
CA LEU A 96 -19.05 -6.78 6.41
C LEU A 96 -19.90 -8.04 6.42
N LEU A 97 -19.25 -9.16 6.17
CA LEU A 97 -19.80 -10.50 6.36
C LEU A 97 -19.08 -11.15 7.55
N VAL A 98 -19.83 -11.47 8.58
CA VAL A 98 -19.36 -12.20 9.77
C VAL A 98 -19.76 -13.66 9.62
N LEU A 99 -18.78 -14.54 9.47
CA LEU A 99 -19.00 -15.97 9.44
C LEU A 99 -18.71 -16.55 10.82
N ASN A 100 -19.71 -17.16 11.43
CA ASN A 100 -19.55 -17.92 12.66
C ASN A 100 -19.61 -19.43 12.31
N PRO A 101 -18.46 -20.12 12.24
CA PRO A 101 -18.41 -21.53 11.85
C PRO A 101 -18.87 -22.49 12.96
N ASN A 102 -19.17 -21.98 14.16
CA ASN A 102 -19.50 -22.80 15.31
C ASN A 102 -20.83 -23.56 15.15
N GLN A 103 -20.73 -24.85 14.90
CA GLN A 103 -21.87 -25.76 14.74
C GLN A 103 -22.30 -26.44 16.06
N LYS A 104 -21.43 -26.48 17.07
CA LYS A 104 -21.68 -27.19 18.33
C LYS A 104 -21.86 -26.23 19.49
N GLN A 105 -22.76 -26.62 20.41
CA GLN A 105 -23.04 -25.89 21.65
C GLN A 105 -21.90 -25.96 22.70
N THR A 106 -20.87 -26.75 22.45
CA THR A 106 -19.77 -27.02 23.38
C THR A 106 -18.40 -26.79 22.77
N ALA A 107 -17.56 -26.11 23.54
CA ALA A 107 -16.12 -25.88 23.32
C ALA A 107 -15.74 -25.18 22.01
N LEU A 108 -15.52 -23.88 22.11
CA LEU A 108 -14.88 -23.07 21.07
C LEU A 108 -13.42 -23.51 20.92
N SER A 109 -13.12 -24.38 19.96
CA SER A 109 -11.75 -24.76 19.59
C SER A 109 -11.04 -23.59 18.91
N GLU A 110 -9.69 -23.61 18.86
CA GLU A 110 -8.87 -22.58 18.18
C GLU A 110 -9.22 -22.44 16.69
N GLU A 111 -9.71 -23.52 16.06
CA GLU A 111 -10.11 -23.58 14.65
C GLU A 111 -11.46 -22.89 14.35
N GLN A 112 -12.16 -22.38 15.38
CA GLN A 112 -13.51 -21.83 15.26
C GLN A 112 -13.57 -20.33 15.56
N ALA A 113 -12.52 -19.58 15.26
CA ALA A 113 -12.54 -18.13 15.31
C ALA A 113 -13.57 -17.55 14.31
N LEU A 114 -14.20 -16.43 14.66
CA LEU A 114 -15.04 -15.70 13.72
C LEU A 114 -14.23 -15.30 12.49
N GLN A 115 -14.77 -15.53 11.30
CA GLN A 115 -14.17 -15.00 10.08
C GLN A 115 -14.88 -13.72 9.67
N LEU A 116 -14.12 -12.64 9.56
CA LEU A 116 -14.60 -11.35 9.09
C LEU A 116 -14.20 -11.16 7.62
N TRP A 117 -15.17 -11.29 6.73
CA TRP A 117 -14.99 -11.03 5.31
C TRP A 117 -15.35 -9.58 5.03
N LEU A 118 -14.40 -8.82 4.51
CA LEU A 118 -14.43 -7.37 4.43
C LEU A 118 -14.30 -6.90 2.98
N ASN A 119 -15.10 -5.90 2.62
CA ASN A 119 -14.83 -5.12 1.43
C ASN A 119 -13.62 -4.22 1.70
N PRO A 120 -12.60 -4.17 0.83
CA PRO A 120 -11.44 -3.30 1.01
C PRO A 120 -11.77 -1.80 1.14
N SER A 121 -12.93 -1.37 0.66
CA SER A 121 -13.41 0.01 0.76
C SER A 121 -14.15 0.35 2.05
N VAL A 122 -14.29 -0.61 3.00
CA VAL A 122 -14.99 -0.40 4.26
C VAL A 122 -14.36 0.74 5.08
N ASP A 123 -15.19 1.59 5.67
CA ASP A 123 -14.76 2.65 6.58
C ASP A 123 -14.05 2.06 7.81
N ARG A 124 -12.85 2.55 8.08
CA ARG A 124 -12.01 2.02 9.17
C ARG A 124 -12.55 2.35 10.55
N SER A 125 -13.11 3.55 10.73
CA SER A 125 -13.63 3.99 12.03
C SER A 125 -14.88 3.22 12.39
N TRP A 126 -15.79 3.03 11.42
CA TRP A 126 -16.95 2.17 11.57
C TRP A 126 -16.53 0.73 11.88
N LEU A 127 -15.58 0.19 11.13
CA LEU A 127 -15.08 -1.18 11.34
C LEU A 127 -14.48 -1.37 12.74
N LEU A 128 -13.71 -0.39 13.24
CA LEU A 128 -13.16 -0.43 14.61
C LEU A 128 -14.25 -0.40 15.66
N GLY A 129 -15.30 0.42 15.46
CA GLY A 129 -16.48 0.43 16.32
C GLY A 129 -17.20 -0.91 16.34
N VAL A 130 -17.48 -1.48 15.17
CA VAL A 130 -18.12 -2.81 15.04
C VAL A 130 -17.26 -3.90 15.66
N LYS A 131 -15.94 -3.91 15.42
CA LYS A 131 -15.02 -4.86 16.06
C LYS A 131 -15.05 -4.74 17.58
N GLY A 132 -15.08 -3.53 18.13
CA GLY A 132 -15.20 -3.32 19.58
C GLY A 132 -16.47 -3.94 20.15
N VAL A 133 -17.60 -3.78 19.46
CA VAL A 133 -18.89 -4.39 19.88
C VAL A 133 -18.84 -5.91 19.74
N LEU A 134 -18.34 -6.43 18.61
CA LEU A 134 -18.16 -7.88 18.40
C LEU A 134 -17.24 -8.47 19.47
N GLN A 135 -16.12 -7.82 19.77
CA GLN A 135 -15.17 -8.27 20.79
C GLN A 135 -15.83 -8.37 22.16
N LYS A 136 -16.53 -7.31 22.57
CA LYS A 136 -17.22 -7.26 23.85
C LYS A 136 -18.18 -8.45 24.02
N HIS A 137 -19.07 -8.64 23.07
CA HIS A 137 -20.13 -9.66 23.20
C HIS A 137 -19.61 -11.09 22.92
N TYR A 138 -18.69 -11.26 21.97
CA TYR A 138 -18.13 -12.58 21.65
C TYR A 138 -17.19 -13.07 22.76
N SER A 139 -16.38 -12.19 23.37
CA SER A 139 -15.57 -12.54 24.54
C SER A 139 -16.43 -12.96 25.74
N GLN A 140 -17.55 -12.29 25.94
CA GLN A 140 -18.49 -12.68 27.00
C GLN A 140 -19.10 -14.08 26.77
N LEU A 141 -19.48 -14.39 25.55
CA LEU A 141 -19.95 -15.70 25.16
C LEU A 141 -18.89 -16.77 25.38
N ARG A 142 -17.68 -16.55 24.92
CA ARG A 142 -16.55 -17.47 25.13
C ARG A 142 -16.26 -17.71 26.60
N LEU A 143 -16.28 -16.65 27.40
CA LEU A 143 -16.08 -16.77 28.83
C LEU A 143 -17.18 -17.61 29.52
N ASN A 144 -18.44 -17.36 29.19
CA ASN A 144 -19.57 -18.09 29.74
C ASN A 144 -19.50 -19.58 29.37
N ASP A 145 -19.14 -19.88 28.11
CA ASP A 145 -19.00 -21.25 27.61
C ASP A 145 -17.85 -21.98 28.33
N TYR A 146 -16.69 -21.31 28.46
CA TYR A 146 -15.54 -21.84 29.20
C TYR A 146 -15.87 -22.12 30.68
N LEU A 147 -16.62 -21.23 31.33
CA LEU A 147 -17.03 -21.40 32.73
C LEU A 147 -18.02 -22.57 32.88
N ALA A 148 -18.93 -22.75 31.92
CA ALA A 148 -19.89 -23.85 31.91
C ALA A 148 -19.20 -25.20 31.70
N ASP A 149 -18.28 -25.31 30.74
CA ASP A 149 -17.56 -26.54 30.44
C ASP A 149 -16.63 -27.00 31.57
N ASN A 150 -16.08 -26.05 32.31
CA ASN A 150 -15.15 -26.36 33.42
C ASN A 150 -15.87 -26.46 34.77
N HIS A 151 -17.21 -26.47 34.82
CA HIS A 151 -18.01 -26.51 36.04
C HIS A 151 -17.60 -25.47 37.09
N ILE A 152 -17.13 -24.29 36.64
CA ILE A 152 -16.74 -23.20 37.54
C ILE A 152 -17.98 -22.40 37.87
N THR A 153 -18.66 -22.78 38.96
CA THR A 153 -19.73 -21.97 39.55
C THR A 153 -19.11 -20.93 40.47
N LEU A 154 -19.34 -19.64 40.16
CA LEU A 154 -18.99 -18.54 41.06
C LEU A 154 -20.03 -18.47 42.20
N GLU A 155 -20.15 -19.53 43.00
CA GLU A 155 -20.95 -19.49 44.19
C GLU A 155 -20.23 -18.69 45.29
N ASN A 156 -20.92 -17.66 45.74
CA ASN A 156 -20.50 -16.74 46.79
C ASN A 156 -20.60 -17.42 48.16
N ASN A 157 -19.66 -18.33 48.46
CA ASN A 157 -19.65 -19.13 49.65
C ASN A 157 -19.13 -18.34 50.84
N LYS A 158 -20.03 -17.83 51.70
CA LYS A 158 -19.75 -17.00 52.89
C LYS A 158 -19.10 -17.74 54.05
N ARG A 159 -18.39 -18.86 53.87
CA ARG A 159 -17.67 -19.55 54.95
C ARG A 159 -16.21 -19.10 54.96
N LYS A 160 -15.74 -18.57 56.10
CA LYS A 160 -14.36 -18.16 56.33
C LYS A 160 -13.43 -19.40 56.27
N PRO A 161 -12.50 -19.50 55.32
CA PRO A 161 -11.58 -20.63 55.24
C PRO A 161 -10.38 -20.46 56.18
N ILE A 162 -9.84 -21.58 56.68
CA ILE A 162 -8.58 -21.67 57.42
C ILE A 162 -7.44 -21.23 56.49
N LYS A 163 -6.44 -20.49 56.99
CA LYS A 163 -5.35 -19.84 56.22
C LYS A 163 -4.65 -20.75 55.19
N GLU A 164 -4.47 -22.02 55.46
CA GLU A 164 -3.85 -22.97 54.52
C GLU A 164 -4.75 -23.31 53.33
N ILE A 165 -6.05 -23.43 53.55
CA ILE A 165 -7.04 -23.63 52.49
C ILE A 165 -7.15 -22.37 51.64
N GLN A 166 -7.04 -21.19 52.25
CA GLN A 166 -7.06 -19.90 51.55
C GLN A 166 -5.88 -19.72 50.60
N ASN A 167 -4.67 -20.12 51.01
CA ASN A 167 -3.48 -20.07 50.15
C ASN A 167 -3.53 -21.08 48.97
N LYS A 168 -4.13 -22.25 49.20
CA LYS A 168 -4.32 -23.28 48.16
C LYS A 168 -5.41 -22.85 47.16
N VAL A 169 -6.52 -22.30 47.66
CA VAL A 169 -7.61 -21.75 46.84
C VAL A 169 -7.14 -20.54 46.03
N ASN A 170 -6.39 -19.62 46.64
CA ASN A 170 -5.86 -18.47 45.92
C ASN A 170 -4.91 -18.89 44.79
N LYS A 171 -4.02 -19.87 45.05
CA LYS A 171 -3.10 -20.38 44.02
C LYS A 171 -3.82 -21.11 42.89
N GLU A 172 -4.90 -21.80 43.19
CA GLU A 172 -5.77 -22.47 42.22
C GLU A 172 -6.61 -21.45 41.43
N LEU A 173 -7.09 -20.40 42.09
CA LEU A 173 -7.80 -19.27 41.47
C LEU A 173 -6.85 -18.49 40.52
N ASP A 174 -5.64 -18.17 40.97
CA ASP A 174 -4.65 -17.46 40.14
C ASP A 174 -4.28 -18.28 38.90
N SER A 175 -4.14 -19.61 39.03
CA SER A 175 -3.88 -20.48 37.90
C SER A 175 -5.05 -20.53 36.89
N LYS A 176 -6.29 -20.54 37.40
CA LYS A 176 -7.50 -20.50 36.55
C LYS A 176 -7.68 -19.12 35.90
N PHE A 177 -7.40 -18.04 36.61
CA PHE A 177 -7.40 -16.69 36.00
C PHE A 177 -6.33 -16.55 34.92
N ALA A 178 -5.15 -17.13 35.12
CA ALA A 178 -4.11 -17.16 34.08
C ALA A 178 -4.59 -17.94 32.84
N GLN A 179 -5.24 -19.11 33.02
CA GLN A 179 -5.79 -19.89 31.91
C GLN A 179 -6.95 -19.16 31.19
N ILE A 180 -7.84 -18.49 31.95
CA ILE A 180 -8.91 -17.67 31.35
C ILE A 180 -8.33 -16.50 30.55
N ASN A 181 -7.32 -15.81 31.09
CA ASN A 181 -6.65 -14.72 30.40
C ASN A 181 -5.94 -15.19 29.12
N ASP A 182 -5.27 -16.34 29.17
CA ASP A 182 -4.65 -16.97 27.99
C ASP A 182 -5.70 -17.34 26.93
N TYR A 183 -6.84 -17.89 27.37
CA TYR A 183 -7.94 -18.24 26.49
C TYR A 183 -8.59 -17.01 25.84
N LEU A 184 -8.75 -15.90 26.57
CA LEU A 184 -9.29 -14.64 26.06
C LEU A 184 -8.30 -13.86 25.20
N ALA A 185 -6.99 -14.10 25.36
CA ALA A 185 -5.94 -13.46 24.58
C ALA A 185 -5.79 -14.06 23.18
N LYS A 186 -6.39 -15.24 22.92
CA LYS A 186 -6.37 -15.85 21.59
C LYS A 186 -7.16 -15.02 20.58
N ASP A 187 -6.67 -15.01 19.34
CA ASP A 187 -7.32 -14.27 18.26
C ASP A 187 -8.80 -14.65 18.11
N LEU A 188 -9.68 -13.67 18.27
CA LEU A 188 -11.13 -13.85 18.25
C LEU A 188 -11.68 -14.00 16.83
N TRP A 189 -10.94 -13.48 15.83
CA TRP A 189 -11.33 -13.49 14.41
C TRP A 189 -10.14 -13.49 13.47
N GLN A 190 -10.39 -13.97 12.26
CA GLN A 190 -9.53 -13.84 11.11
C GLN A 190 -10.13 -12.82 10.13
N GLU A 191 -9.37 -11.80 9.75
CA GLU A 191 -9.79 -10.81 8.75
C GLU A 191 -9.45 -11.28 7.35
N ILE A 192 -10.43 -11.35 6.49
CA ILE A 192 -10.28 -11.73 5.07
C ILE A 192 -10.82 -10.57 4.23
N TYR A 193 -9.92 -9.84 3.57
CA TYR A 193 -10.31 -8.82 2.61
C TYR A 193 -10.50 -9.45 1.24
N VAL A 194 -11.65 -9.25 0.63
CA VAL A 194 -11.99 -9.86 -0.67
C VAL A 194 -12.26 -8.77 -1.68
N ASN A 195 -11.53 -8.79 -2.81
CA ASN A 195 -11.78 -7.86 -3.90
C ASN A 195 -13.04 -8.27 -4.68
N ARG A 196 -13.47 -7.40 -5.62
CA ARG A 196 -14.66 -7.66 -6.48
C ARG A 196 -14.54 -8.92 -7.34
N HIS A 197 -13.34 -9.47 -7.52
CA HIS A 197 -13.09 -10.72 -8.26
C HIS A 197 -13.03 -11.96 -7.36
N GLY A 198 -13.41 -11.86 -6.09
CA GLY A 198 -13.41 -12.98 -5.15
C GLY A 198 -12.04 -13.45 -4.67
N LYS A 199 -10.96 -12.71 -4.99
CA LYS A 199 -9.62 -13.02 -4.51
C LYS A 199 -9.36 -12.36 -3.17
N GLU A 200 -8.76 -13.09 -2.25
CA GLU A 200 -8.22 -12.54 -1.03
C GLU A 200 -7.13 -11.51 -1.35
N VAL A 201 -7.22 -10.35 -0.71
CA VAL A 201 -6.29 -9.23 -0.92
C VAL A 201 -5.79 -8.75 0.42
N SER A 202 -4.49 -8.64 0.57
CA SER A 202 -3.92 -7.94 1.72
C SER A 202 -4.16 -6.44 1.56
N LYS A 203 -4.95 -5.85 2.46
CA LYS A 203 -5.19 -4.39 2.45
C LYS A 203 -3.94 -3.67 2.99
N PRO A 204 -3.26 -2.85 2.19
CA PRO A 204 -2.16 -2.04 2.70
C PRO A 204 -2.67 -1.02 3.73
N SER A 205 -1.90 -0.77 4.77
CA SER A 205 -2.16 0.38 5.64
C SER A 205 -2.02 1.68 4.83
N SER A 206 -2.56 2.78 5.35
CA SER A 206 -2.42 4.11 4.73
C SER A 206 -0.97 4.44 4.41
N VAL A 207 -0.05 4.13 5.33
CA VAL A 207 1.40 4.35 5.18
C VAL A 207 2.02 3.39 4.16
N GLN A 208 1.66 2.10 4.19
CA GLN A 208 2.16 1.09 3.24
C GLN A 208 1.70 1.36 1.79
N HIS A 209 0.62 2.12 1.62
CA HIS A 209 0.20 2.61 0.30
C HIS A 209 0.88 3.93 -0.05
N SER A 210 0.78 4.94 0.83
CA SER A 210 1.18 6.31 0.52
C SER A 210 2.68 6.47 0.30
N VAL A 211 3.54 5.83 1.13
CA VAL A 211 4.99 5.99 1.01
C VAL A 211 5.51 5.51 -0.36
N PRO A 212 5.26 4.26 -0.80
CA PRO A 212 5.72 3.83 -2.12
C PRO A 212 5.00 4.56 -3.27
N ALA A 213 3.72 4.90 -3.12
CA ALA A 213 2.98 5.62 -4.14
C ALA A 213 3.60 6.98 -4.46
N TRP A 214 3.83 7.81 -3.45
CA TRP A 214 4.41 9.14 -3.65
C TRP A 214 5.91 9.11 -3.92
N LEU A 215 6.62 8.07 -3.47
CA LEU A 215 8.00 7.80 -3.89
C LEU A 215 8.06 7.58 -5.41
N ILE A 216 7.25 6.67 -5.97
CA ILE A 216 7.20 6.38 -7.41
C ILE A 216 6.84 7.64 -8.20
N PHE A 217 5.82 8.38 -7.73
CA PHE A 217 5.43 9.64 -8.34
C PHE A 217 6.60 10.61 -8.39
N GLY A 218 7.31 10.81 -7.28
CA GLY A 218 8.48 11.66 -7.20
C GLY A 218 9.62 11.23 -8.12
N MET A 219 9.89 9.93 -8.21
CA MET A 219 10.91 9.39 -9.11
C MET A 219 10.61 9.71 -10.58
N PHE A 220 9.35 9.69 -11.01
CA PHE A 220 8.96 10.07 -12.35
C PHE A 220 9.05 11.58 -12.61
N PHE A 221 8.89 12.41 -11.58
CA PHE A 221 9.07 13.86 -11.68
C PHE A 221 10.51 14.30 -11.98
N ILE A 222 11.48 13.38 -11.93
CA ILE A 222 12.86 13.60 -12.40
C ILE A 222 12.90 14.11 -13.86
N MET A 223 11.85 13.90 -14.62
CA MET A 223 11.66 14.44 -15.95
C MET A 223 11.80 15.97 -15.99
N ILE A 224 11.38 16.69 -14.95
CA ILE A 224 11.38 18.17 -14.94
C ILE A 224 12.82 18.73 -15.01
N PRO A 225 13.73 18.47 -14.05
CA PRO A 225 15.09 18.96 -14.14
C PRO A 225 15.86 18.40 -15.37
N LEU A 226 15.59 17.16 -15.76
CA LEU A 226 16.18 16.56 -16.96
C LEU A 226 15.80 17.34 -18.23
N SER A 227 14.51 17.71 -18.36
CA SER A 227 14.01 18.50 -19.48
C SER A 227 14.58 19.91 -19.49
N ASN A 228 14.69 20.54 -18.31
CA ASN A 228 15.28 21.87 -18.17
C ASN A 228 16.73 21.90 -18.69
N VAL A 229 17.54 20.94 -18.27
CA VAL A 229 18.94 20.85 -18.72
C VAL A 229 19.03 20.61 -20.22
N MET A 230 18.18 19.73 -20.78
CA MET A 230 18.20 19.49 -22.24
C MET A 230 17.69 20.67 -23.04
N ALA A 231 16.69 21.41 -22.56
CA ALA A 231 16.24 22.64 -23.21
C ALA A 231 17.33 23.73 -23.17
N MET A 232 18.01 23.89 -22.03
CA MET A 232 19.11 24.83 -21.85
C MET A 232 20.30 24.51 -22.80
N GLU A 233 20.63 23.22 -22.97
CA GLU A 233 21.69 22.80 -23.93
C GLU A 233 21.34 23.15 -25.36
N ARG A 234 20.06 23.15 -25.75
CA ARG A 234 19.61 23.58 -27.07
C ARG A 234 19.72 25.10 -27.24
N GLN A 235 19.24 25.86 -26.23
CA GLN A 235 19.23 27.34 -26.26
C GLN A 235 20.65 27.93 -26.27
N THR A 236 21.58 27.30 -25.55
CA THR A 236 22.98 27.76 -25.45
C THR A 236 23.88 27.25 -26.59
N ASN A 237 23.31 26.60 -27.62
CA ASN A 237 24.06 25.98 -28.71
C ASN A 237 25.16 24.99 -28.26
N THR A 238 25.02 24.45 -27.05
CA THR A 238 25.94 23.45 -26.49
C THR A 238 25.94 22.17 -27.32
N LEU A 239 24.79 21.80 -27.91
CA LEU A 239 24.67 20.68 -28.83
C LEU A 239 25.58 20.79 -30.03
N THR A 240 25.72 22.00 -30.60
CA THR A 240 26.63 22.26 -31.75
C THR A 240 28.09 22.04 -31.34
N ARG A 241 28.49 22.49 -30.15
CA ARG A 241 29.85 22.27 -29.62
C ARG A 241 30.14 20.79 -29.36
N LEU A 242 29.20 20.06 -28.74
CA LEU A 242 29.34 18.64 -28.48
C LEU A 242 29.45 17.83 -29.78
N ARG A 243 28.76 18.25 -30.80
CA ARG A 243 28.82 17.66 -32.12
C ARG A 243 30.18 17.92 -32.81
N MET A 244 30.71 19.14 -32.76
CA MET A 244 32.06 19.44 -33.28
C MET A 244 33.12 18.58 -32.57
N ALA A 245 32.90 18.27 -31.27
CA ALA A 245 33.74 17.35 -30.52
C ALA A 245 33.48 15.85 -30.82
N ARG A 246 32.67 15.52 -31.84
CA ARG A 246 32.29 14.16 -32.25
C ARG A 246 31.75 13.28 -31.06
N ALA A 247 31.06 13.89 -30.10
CA ALA A 247 30.48 13.15 -29.01
C ALA A 247 29.35 12.25 -29.51
N SER A 248 29.35 10.96 -29.11
CA SER A 248 28.25 10.04 -29.45
C SER A 248 27.01 10.35 -28.65
N ALA A 249 25.82 10.22 -29.27
CA ALA A 249 24.54 10.41 -28.60
C ALA A 249 24.40 9.50 -27.35
N LEU A 250 24.83 8.25 -27.47
CA LEU A 250 24.78 7.29 -26.38
C LEU A 250 25.64 7.74 -25.19
N SER A 251 26.86 8.23 -25.43
CA SER A 251 27.75 8.73 -24.36
C SER A 251 27.14 9.93 -23.63
N LEU A 252 26.48 10.84 -24.37
CA LEU A 252 25.80 11.99 -23.78
C LEU A 252 24.59 11.60 -22.94
N ILE A 253 23.83 10.61 -23.39
CA ILE A 253 22.68 10.09 -22.67
C ILE A 253 23.11 9.37 -21.39
N ILE A 254 24.12 8.50 -21.47
CA ILE A 254 24.66 7.81 -20.30
C ILE A 254 25.20 8.82 -19.27
N ALA A 255 25.85 9.87 -19.72
CA ALA A 255 26.36 10.94 -18.86
C ALA A 255 25.25 11.66 -18.08
N LYS A 256 24.04 11.74 -18.65
CA LYS A 256 22.85 12.29 -17.99
C LYS A 256 22.18 11.25 -17.07
N LEU A 257 22.06 10.00 -17.52
CA LEU A 257 21.38 8.94 -16.75
C LEU A 257 22.02 8.71 -15.37
N ILE A 258 23.35 8.70 -15.27
CA ILE A 258 24.04 8.36 -14.02
C ILE A 258 23.70 9.34 -12.88
N PRO A 259 23.85 10.67 -12.99
CA PRO A 259 23.51 11.59 -11.92
C PRO A 259 22.03 11.54 -11.52
N TYR A 260 21.13 11.49 -12.48
CA TYR A 260 19.70 11.44 -12.21
C TYR A 260 19.25 10.11 -11.62
N PHE A 261 19.90 8.99 -11.99
CA PHE A 261 19.70 7.71 -11.33
C PHE A 261 20.09 7.78 -9.85
N LEU A 262 21.24 8.36 -9.54
CA LEU A 262 21.70 8.53 -8.15
C LEU A 262 20.72 9.38 -7.32
N ILE A 263 20.13 10.42 -7.92
CA ILE A 263 19.11 11.22 -7.25
C ILE A 263 17.85 10.40 -6.99
N ASN A 264 17.38 9.59 -7.93
CA ASN A 264 16.24 8.72 -7.70
C ASN A 264 16.51 7.71 -6.57
N GLN A 265 17.74 7.16 -6.49
CA GLN A 265 18.09 6.28 -5.37
C GLN A 265 18.19 7.05 -4.04
N LEU A 266 18.71 8.27 -4.05
CA LEU A 266 18.69 9.14 -2.86
C LEU A 266 17.26 9.47 -2.42
N GLN A 267 16.37 9.70 -3.38
CA GLN A 267 14.95 9.93 -3.12
C GLN A 267 14.29 8.69 -2.51
N PHE A 268 14.60 7.49 -3.02
CA PHE A 268 14.14 6.22 -2.43
C PHE A 268 14.57 6.12 -0.96
N VAL A 269 15.87 6.28 -0.67
CA VAL A 269 16.39 6.21 0.69
C VAL A 269 15.77 7.29 1.58
N GLY A 270 15.68 8.52 1.07
CA GLY A 270 15.09 9.65 1.80
C GLY A 270 13.62 9.44 2.16
N MET A 271 12.79 8.96 1.23
CA MET A 271 11.37 8.69 1.47
C MET A 271 11.15 7.54 2.45
N VAL A 272 11.95 6.47 2.36
CA VAL A 272 11.92 5.36 3.33
C VAL A 272 12.32 5.86 4.72
N ALA A 273 13.39 6.66 4.82
CA ALA A 273 13.84 7.23 6.08
C ALA A 273 12.78 8.17 6.70
N LEU A 274 12.15 9.03 5.89
CA LEU A 274 11.04 9.88 6.35
C LEU A 274 9.85 9.06 6.83
N GLY A 275 9.48 8.00 6.09
CA GLY A 275 8.42 7.08 6.50
C GLY A 275 8.72 6.38 7.81
N TYR A 276 9.98 6.03 8.06
CA TYR A 276 10.40 5.36 9.29
C TYR A 276 10.50 6.31 10.50
N PHE A 277 11.06 7.52 10.34
CA PHE A 277 11.34 8.43 11.45
C PHE A 277 10.29 9.52 11.65
N VAL A 278 9.75 10.09 10.56
CA VAL A 278 8.88 11.28 10.64
C VAL A 278 7.42 10.90 10.85
N LEU A 279 6.93 9.82 10.20
CA LEU A 279 5.52 9.42 10.36
C LEU A 279 5.17 9.07 11.81
N PRO A 280 6.01 8.30 12.57
CA PRO A 280 5.72 8.04 13.98
C PRO A 280 5.75 9.29 14.85
N ALA A 281 6.57 10.30 14.53
CA ALA A 281 6.59 11.57 15.23
C ALA A 281 5.31 12.40 15.03
N LEU A 282 4.49 12.02 14.03
CA LEU A 282 3.19 12.62 13.73
C LEU A 282 2.01 11.68 14.13
N ASP A 283 2.24 10.77 15.08
CA ASP A 283 1.25 9.78 15.57
C ASP A 283 0.69 8.86 14.47
N MET A 284 1.46 8.67 13.39
CA MET A 284 1.12 7.72 12.32
C MET A 284 1.97 6.45 12.41
N PRO A 285 1.50 5.30 11.87
CA PRO A 285 2.30 4.07 11.86
C PRO A 285 3.64 4.26 11.14
N ALA A 286 4.72 3.68 11.68
CA ALA A 286 6.02 3.69 11.03
C ALA A 286 5.98 2.89 9.71
N PHE A 287 6.64 3.42 8.69
CA PHE A 287 6.89 2.68 7.47
C PHE A 287 8.11 1.78 7.65
N THR A 288 7.89 0.47 7.65
CA THR A 288 8.96 -0.52 7.81
C THR A 288 9.06 -1.39 6.56
N LEU A 289 10.29 -1.64 6.12
CA LEU A 289 10.54 -2.59 5.03
C LEU A 289 10.49 -4.02 5.58
N SER A 290 9.71 -4.87 4.94
CA SER A 290 9.57 -6.27 5.31
C SER A 290 10.66 -7.12 4.65
N GLY A 291 11.29 -8.02 5.38
CA GLY A 291 12.26 -8.98 4.83
C GLY A 291 13.60 -8.37 4.41
N SER A 292 14.17 -8.84 3.30
CA SER A 292 15.47 -8.40 2.78
C SER A 292 15.37 -7.07 2.03
N TRP A 293 16.36 -6.20 2.19
CA TRP A 293 16.44 -4.89 1.51
C TRP A 293 16.81 -4.99 0.01
N LEU A 294 17.41 -6.10 -0.42
CA LEU A 294 17.89 -6.28 -1.80
C LEU A 294 16.75 -6.21 -2.85
N PRO A 295 15.58 -6.87 -2.70
CA PRO A 295 14.48 -6.74 -3.63
C PRO A 295 13.99 -5.30 -3.82
N TYR A 296 14.00 -4.49 -2.76
CA TYR A 296 13.60 -3.07 -2.82
C TYR A 296 14.58 -2.23 -3.64
N ILE A 297 15.90 -2.46 -3.50
CA ILE A 297 16.91 -1.77 -4.31
C ILE A 297 16.79 -2.16 -5.78
N VAL A 298 16.60 -3.44 -6.08
CA VAL A 298 16.41 -3.90 -7.46
C VAL A 298 15.15 -3.29 -8.07
N LEU A 299 14.05 -3.29 -7.32
CA LEU A 299 12.79 -2.70 -7.79
C LEU A 299 12.91 -1.18 -7.96
N SER A 300 13.49 -0.45 -6.99
CA SER A 300 13.70 1.01 -7.12
C SER A 300 14.60 1.36 -8.31
N SER A 301 15.59 0.50 -8.62
CA SER A 301 16.45 0.66 -9.79
C SER A 301 15.67 0.48 -11.11
N ALA A 302 14.75 -0.50 -11.17
CA ALA A 302 13.88 -0.70 -12.32
C ALA A 302 12.90 0.46 -12.51
N VAL A 303 12.32 0.97 -11.41
CA VAL A 303 11.47 2.18 -11.42
C VAL A 303 12.26 3.40 -11.90
N SER A 304 13.49 3.58 -11.39
CA SER A 304 14.38 4.67 -11.82
C SER A 304 14.67 4.59 -13.32
N LEU A 305 14.95 3.39 -13.85
CA LEU A 305 15.20 3.18 -15.28
C LEU A 305 13.95 3.55 -16.10
N ALA A 306 12.77 3.15 -15.68
CA ALA A 306 11.51 3.51 -16.33
C ALA A 306 11.25 5.01 -16.32
N ALA A 307 11.43 5.66 -15.16
CA ALA A 307 11.26 7.09 -14.97
C ALA A 307 12.24 7.92 -15.83
N LEU A 308 13.50 7.52 -15.84
CA LEU A 308 14.54 8.18 -16.66
C LEU A 308 14.32 7.97 -18.14
N GLY A 309 13.90 6.78 -18.56
CA GLY A 309 13.55 6.50 -19.95
C GLY A 309 12.41 7.39 -20.44
N TYR A 310 11.34 7.46 -19.65
CA TYR A 310 10.20 8.34 -19.91
C TYR A 310 10.65 9.82 -19.94
N GLY A 311 11.35 10.27 -18.90
CA GLY A 311 11.81 11.65 -18.79
C GLY A 311 12.72 12.08 -19.94
N LEU A 312 13.64 11.22 -20.36
CA LEU A 312 14.52 11.47 -21.48
C LEU A 312 13.75 11.53 -22.81
N LEU A 313 12.79 10.60 -23.02
CA LEU A 313 11.96 10.59 -24.21
C LEU A 313 11.17 11.91 -24.35
N ILE A 314 10.51 12.34 -23.29
CA ILE A 314 9.80 13.62 -23.26
C ILE A 314 10.77 14.79 -23.54
N SER A 315 11.93 14.79 -22.88
CA SER A 315 12.94 15.86 -23.02
C SER A 315 13.46 16.00 -24.46
N VAL A 316 13.56 14.89 -25.18
CA VAL A 316 14.01 14.90 -26.58
C VAL A 316 12.90 15.31 -27.54
N VAL A 317 11.64 14.91 -27.28
CA VAL A 317 10.47 15.23 -28.12
C VAL A 317 10.01 16.68 -27.91
N ALA A 318 10.01 17.16 -26.68
CA ALA A 318 9.57 18.51 -26.35
C ALA A 318 10.52 19.57 -26.94
N ARG A 319 9.96 20.66 -27.45
CA ARG A 319 10.74 21.78 -28.05
C ARG A 319 11.17 22.80 -27.02
N THR A 320 10.36 23.03 -25.98
CA THR A 320 10.62 23.97 -24.88
C THR A 320 10.44 23.27 -23.55
N THR A 321 10.90 23.91 -22.47
CA THR A 321 10.70 23.40 -21.10
C THR A 321 9.23 23.31 -20.75
N GLU A 322 8.44 24.33 -21.09
CA GLU A 322 7.00 24.39 -20.83
C GLU A 322 6.28 23.24 -21.54
N HIS A 323 6.63 23.00 -22.80
CA HIS A 323 6.09 21.88 -23.57
C HIS A 323 6.44 20.52 -22.94
N ALA A 324 7.66 20.37 -22.41
CA ALA A 324 8.06 19.17 -21.70
C ALA A 324 7.25 18.98 -20.40
N VAL A 325 7.05 20.05 -19.64
CA VAL A 325 6.26 19.98 -18.38
C VAL A 325 4.81 19.63 -18.66
N VAL A 326 4.19 20.21 -19.68
CA VAL A 326 2.77 19.92 -20.02
C VAL A 326 2.61 18.48 -20.52
N LEU A 327 3.43 18.05 -21.48
CA LEU A 327 3.36 16.67 -22.02
C LEU A 327 3.78 15.63 -20.98
N GLY A 328 4.93 15.86 -20.37
CA GLY A 328 5.53 14.91 -19.46
C GLY A 328 4.81 14.87 -18.12
N GLY A 329 4.54 16.04 -17.53
CA GLY A 329 3.78 16.17 -16.29
C GLY A 329 2.34 15.66 -16.42
N GLY A 330 1.66 16.01 -17.51
CA GLY A 330 0.34 15.48 -17.83
C GLY A 330 0.32 13.96 -17.95
N GLY A 331 1.31 13.38 -18.64
CA GLY A 331 1.47 11.94 -18.75
C GLY A 331 1.75 11.27 -17.40
N ILE A 332 2.57 11.88 -16.54
CA ILE A 332 2.81 11.39 -15.17
C ILE A 332 1.52 11.37 -14.35
N ILE A 333 0.73 12.46 -14.41
CA ILE A 333 -0.54 12.54 -13.68
C ILE A 333 -1.51 11.46 -14.16
N ILE A 334 -1.63 11.24 -15.47
CA ILE A 334 -2.47 10.18 -16.03
C ILE A 334 -1.98 8.80 -15.59
N MET A 335 -0.68 8.52 -15.70
CA MET A 335 -0.10 7.25 -15.26
C MET A 335 -0.30 7.03 -13.75
N ALA A 336 -0.20 8.07 -12.94
CA ALA A 336 -0.40 8.01 -11.49
C ALA A 336 -1.88 7.76 -11.13
N ALA A 337 -2.80 8.48 -11.80
CA ALA A 337 -4.24 8.32 -11.56
C ALA A 337 -4.70 6.90 -11.91
N ILE A 338 -4.29 6.40 -13.08
CA ILE A 338 -4.63 5.05 -13.54
C ILE A 338 -3.88 3.99 -12.72
N GLY A 339 -2.62 4.24 -12.38
CA GLY A 339 -1.71 3.28 -11.74
C GLY A 339 -1.96 3.04 -10.26
N GLY A 340 -2.95 3.70 -9.65
CA GLY A 340 -3.26 3.47 -8.22
C GLY A 340 -2.46 4.32 -7.26
N ILE A 341 -1.69 5.30 -7.74
CA ILE A 341 -0.89 6.19 -6.89
C ILE A 341 -1.78 7.14 -6.09
N MET A 342 -2.73 7.80 -6.77
CA MET A 342 -3.63 8.79 -6.16
C MET A 342 -4.80 8.13 -5.45
N VAL A 343 -5.38 7.11 -6.06
CA VAL A 343 -6.52 6.35 -5.52
C VAL A 343 -6.15 4.88 -5.57
N PRO A 344 -6.24 4.14 -4.46
CA PRO A 344 -5.91 2.72 -4.44
C PRO A 344 -6.74 1.93 -5.46
N VAL A 345 -6.09 0.99 -6.17
CA VAL A 345 -6.73 0.23 -7.26
C VAL A 345 -7.97 -0.55 -6.79
N TYR A 346 -7.97 -1.06 -5.55
CA TYR A 346 -9.09 -1.83 -5.00
C TYR A 346 -10.37 -1.00 -4.79
N VAL A 347 -10.28 0.35 -4.78
CA VAL A 347 -11.44 1.26 -4.67
C VAL A 347 -11.96 1.68 -6.06
N MET A 348 -11.18 1.46 -7.11
CA MET A 348 -11.54 1.89 -8.47
C MET A 348 -12.65 1.01 -9.08
N PRO A 349 -13.45 1.56 -10.04
CA PRO A 349 -14.34 0.78 -10.88
C PRO A 349 -13.58 -0.29 -11.69
N GLU A 350 -14.22 -1.40 -12.06
CA GLU A 350 -13.60 -2.54 -12.75
C GLU A 350 -12.84 -2.16 -14.03
N ILE A 351 -13.41 -1.26 -14.83
CA ILE A 351 -12.76 -0.77 -16.06
C ILE A 351 -11.42 -0.12 -15.72
N MET A 352 -11.36 0.70 -14.68
CA MET A 352 -10.12 1.35 -14.25
C MET A 352 -9.12 0.36 -13.65
N GLN A 353 -9.58 -0.65 -12.92
CA GLN A 353 -8.71 -1.73 -12.43
C GLN A 353 -8.04 -2.49 -13.58
N THR A 354 -8.77 -2.75 -14.67
CA THR A 354 -8.21 -3.36 -15.88
C THR A 354 -7.19 -2.45 -16.56
N ILE A 355 -7.50 -1.16 -16.69
CA ILE A 355 -6.60 -0.18 -17.30
C ILE A 355 -5.35 0.05 -16.45
N SER A 356 -5.44 -0.07 -15.12
CA SER A 356 -4.30 0.10 -14.20
C SER A 356 -3.16 -0.88 -14.48
N GLN A 357 -3.48 -2.04 -15.03
CA GLN A 357 -2.49 -3.07 -15.39
C GLN A 357 -1.54 -2.63 -16.52
N PHE A 358 -1.84 -1.55 -17.23
CA PHE A 358 -0.99 -1.00 -18.29
C PHE A 358 -0.14 0.20 -17.83
N SER A 359 -0.33 0.68 -16.60
CA SER A 359 0.43 1.81 -16.07
C SER A 359 1.81 1.39 -15.54
N PRO A 360 2.91 1.99 -16.02
CA PRO A 360 4.24 1.76 -15.45
C PRO A 360 4.31 2.07 -13.94
N MET A 361 3.60 3.10 -13.49
CA MET A 361 3.51 3.43 -12.07
C MET A 361 2.69 2.38 -11.31
N GLY A 362 1.66 1.80 -11.94
CA GLY A 362 0.88 0.70 -11.37
C GLY A 362 1.73 -0.56 -11.18
N TRP A 363 2.59 -0.90 -12.14
CA TRP A 363 3.54 -2.02 -12.00
C TRP A 363 4.52 -1.79 -10.84
N ALA A 364 5.05 -0.56 -10.72
CA ALA A 364 5.95 -0.19 -9.64
C ALA A 364 5.26 -0.31 -8.27
N LEU A 365 4.04 0.25 -8.13
CA LEU A 365 3.28 0.19 -6.89
C LEU A 365 2.93 -1.24 -6.50
N ASN A 366 2.48 -2.05 -7.44
CA ASN A 366 2.21 -3.48 -7.24
C ASN A 366 3.46 -4.23 -6.75
N GLY A 367 4.62 -3.96 -7.37
CA GLY A 367 5.89 -4.54 -6.95
C GLY A 367 6.24 -4.19 -5.50
N PHE A 368 6.13 -2.92 -5.09
CA PHE A 368 6.38 -2.50 -3.71
C PHE A 368 5.37 -3.08 -2.72
N GLN A 369 4.08 -3.10 -3.06
CA GLN A 369 3.05 -3.66 -2.20
C GLN A 369 3.24 -5.18 -2.00
N ASN A 370 3.60 -5.91 -3.05
CA ASN A 370 3.90 -7.33 -2.94
C ASN A 370 5.10 -7.62 -2.01
N LEU A 371 6.14 -6.78 -2.04
CA LEU A 371 7.27 -6.90 -1.12
C LEU A 371 6.87 -6.57 0.33
N LEU A 372 6.05 -5.54 0.53
CA LEU A 372 5.66 -5.06 1.86
C LEU A 372 4.63 -5.95 2.55
N LEU A 373 3.63 -6.43 1.81
CA LEU A 373 2.47 -7.13 2.38
C LEU A 373 2.63 -8.65 2.35
N ASN A 374 3.17 -9.17 1.26
CA ASN A 374 3.24 -10.61 1.02
C ASN A 374 4.63 -11.19 1.35
N HIS A 375 5.56 -10.35 1.83
CA HIS A 375 6.96 -10.73 2.11
C HIS A 375 7.63 -11.45 0.92
N TYR A 376 7.29 -11.04 -0.31
CA TYR A 376 7.77 -11.69 -1.51
C TYR A 376 9.28 -11.56 -1.66
N HIS A 377 9.88 -12.61 -2.20
CA HIS A 377 11.27 -12.61 -2.61
C HIS A 377 11.42 -12.12 -4.05
N LEU A 378 12.66 -11.82 -4.45
CA LEU A 378 12.98 -11.31 -5.80
C LEU A 378 12.35 -12.13 -6.93
N ASN A 379 12.30 -13.46 -6.79
CA ASN A 379 11.73 -14.36 -7.78
C ASN A 379 10.21 -14.24 -7.96
N GLN A 380 9.52 -13.60 -7.03
CA GLN A 380 8.07 -13.46 -7.06
C GLN A 380 7.60 -12.11 -7.63
N ILE A 381 8.52 -11.13 -7.74
CA ILE A 381 8.26 -9.81 -8.32
C ILE A 381 8.83 -9.67 -9.75
N GLN A 382 9.12 -10.77 -10.42
CA GLN A 382 9.73 -10.75 -11.75
C GLN A 382 8.87 -10.02 -12.78
N GLN A 383 7.55 -10.20 -12.74
CA GLN A 383 6.64 -9.57 -13.70
C GLN A 383 6.74 -8.02 -13.66
N PRO A 384 6.56 -7.33 -12.52
CA PRO A 384 6.78 -5.87 -12.46
C PRO A 384 8.21 -5.47 -12.85
N LEU A 385 9.24 -6.24 -12.49
CA LEU A 385 10.61 -5.95 -12.89
C LEU A 385 10.82 -5.99 -14.41
N TYR A 386 10.31 -7.02 -15.09
CA TYR A 386 10.43 -7.12 -16.55
C TYR A 386 9.64 -6.02 -17.27
N LEU A 387 8.43 -5.72 -16.80
CA LEU A 387 7.61 -4.67 -17.39
C LEU A 387 8.26 -3.29 -17.24
N LEU A 388 8.77 -2.96 -16.06
CA LEU A 388 9.45 -1.68 -15.80
C LEU A 388 10.76 -1.56 -16.57
N SER A 389 11.58 -2.61 -16.54
CA SER A 389 12.87 -2.63 -17.25
C SER A 389 12.65 -2.59 -18.76
N GLY A 390 11.66 -3.31 -19.29
CA GLY A 390 11.27 -3.29 -20.69
C GLY A 390 10.78 -1.90 -21.13
N PHE A 391 9.89 -1.29 -20.36
CA PHE A 391 9.41 0.07 -20.62
C PHE A 391 10.56 1.08 -20.60
N GLY A 392 11.43 1.02 -19.57
CA GLY A 392 12.60 1.88 -19.48
C GLY A 392 13.57 1.71 -20.67
N ALA A 393 13.87 0.46 -21.04
CA ALA A 393 14.74 0.16 -22.18
C ALA A 393 14.15 0.67 -23.50
N ILE A 394 12.87 0.42 -23.77
CA ILE A 394 12.20 0.87 -25.01
C ILE A 394 12.20 2.39 -25.10
N THR A 395 11.81 3.08 -24.02
CA THR A 395 11.76 4.56 -24.00
C THR A 395 13.16 5.17 -24.13
N LEU A 396 14.19 4.59 -23.50
CA LEU A 396 15.59 5.00 -23.67
C LEU A 396 16.11 4.80 -25.09
N LEU A 397 15.82 3.67 -25.73
CA LEU A 397 16.20 3.40 -27.12
C LEU A 397 15.54 4.38 -28.06
N LEU A 398 14.23 4.64 -27.90
CA LEU A 398 13.51 5.64 -28.70
C LEU A 398 14.10 7.04 -28.50
N ALA A 399 14.35 7.44 -27.25
CA ALA A 399 14.96 8.72 -26.93
C ALA A 399 16.35 8.86 -27.57
N THR A 400 17.18 7.82 -27.47
CA THR A 400 18.53 7.80 -28.06
C THR A 400 18.46 7.93 -29.57
N PHE A 401 17.58 7.21 -30.24
CA PHE A 401 17.38 7.26 -31.67
C PHE A 401 16.92 8.65 -32.13
N ILE A 402 15.96 9.26 -31.48
CA ILE A 402 15.47 10.60 -31.80
C ILE A 402 16.59 11.63 -31.57
N TYR A 403 17.32 11.53 -30.44
CA TYR A 403 18.41 12.43 -30.10
C TYR A 403 19.54 12.34 -31.12
N GLN A 404 19.91 11.13 -31.55
CA GLN A 404 20.90 10.92 -32.60
C GLN A 404 20.47 11.55 -33.93
N ARG A 405 19.20 11.40 -34.33
CA ARG A 405 18.66 12.06 -35.52
C ARG A 405 18.70 13.58 -35.42
N GLN A 406 18.44 14.16 -34.27
CA GLN A 406 18.53 15.60 -34.03
C GLN A 406 19.99 16.10 -34.18
N LEU A 407 20.92 15.37 -33.59
CA LEU A 407 22.36 15.67 -33.74
C LEU A 407 22.82 15.64 -35.21
N THR A 408 22.29 14.75 -36.04
CA THR A 408 22.66 14.62 -37.44
C THR A 408 21.96 15.62 -38.38
N LYS A 409 20.67 15.93 -38.12
CA LYS A 409 19.88 16.86 -38.96
C LYS A 409 20.33 18.31 -38.85
N GLN A 410 20.73 18.79 -37.67
CA GLN A 410 21.32 20.15 -37.52
C GLN A 410 22.66 20.34 -38.22
N ALA A 411 23.12 19.31 -38.94
CA ALA A 411 24.35 19.35 -39.76
C ALA A 411 24.18 19.92 -41.16
N ARG A 412 22.96 20.25 -41.56
CA ARG A 412 22.69 20.61 -42.96
C ARG A 412 22.42 22.11 -43.19
N PHE A 413 22.93 23.00 -42.30
CA PHE A 413 22.94 24.43 -42.54
C PHE A 413 24.35 24.95 -42.45
#